data_06ee4d649e706970e7ae410c84d04d03
#
_entry.id   06ee4d649e706970e7ae410c84d04d03
#
_cell.length_a   1.000
_cell.length_b   1.000
_cell.length_c   1.000
_cell.angle_alpha   90.00
_cell.angle_beta   90.00
_cell.angle_gamma   90.00
#
_symmetry.space_group_name_H-M   'P 1'
#
loop_
_entity.id
_entity.type
_entity.pdbx_description
1 polymer ?
#
loop_
_entity_poly.entity_id
_entity_poly.type
_entity_poly.pdbx_seq_one_letter_code
_entity_poly.pdbx_strand_id
1 'polypeptide(L)'
;MNRQLLALALAGLVSLPALAQVSVSDPWVRATVPQQKVAGAFMQLRSAKAARLVGVKTPVAGRVELHQMAMEGQTMRMRAVESIELPAGQAVNLASGGYHVMLFDLQRQLKEGEQVPLTLTVVDAAGKRETVAVSAPVRPLTYTAPAVH
;
A
#
# COMPACT_ATOMS: atom_id res chain seq x y z
N MET A 1 42.32 41.29 -33.93
CA MET A 1 42.38 40.11 -33.01
C MET A 1 41.04 40.04 -32.30
N ASN A 2 40.14 39.22 -32.79
CA ASN A 2 38.83 39.09 -32.20
C ASN A 2 38.88 37.87 -31.23
N ARG A 3 38.87 38.16 -29.95
CA ARG A 3 38.65 37.14 -28.89
C ARG A 3 37.14 37.00 -28.68
N GLN A 4 36.56 36.06 -29.37
CA GLN A 4 35.20 35.66 -29.07
C GLN A 4 35.21 34.80 -27.80
N LEU A 5 34.69 35.34 -26.73
CA LEU A 5 34.39 34.62 -25.51
C LEU A 5 33.14 33.79 -25.75
N LEU A 6 33.31 32.49 -25.95
CA LEU A 6 32.18 31.54 -25.89
C LEU A 6 31.78 31.41 -24.43
N ALA A 7 30.66 32.01 -24.06
CA ALA A 7 29.99 31.73 -22.81
C ALA A 7 29.24 30.41 -22.96
N LEU A 8 29.81 29.35 -22.40
CA LEU A 8 29.10 28.08 -22.22
C LEU A 8 28.04 28.28 -21.12
N ALA A 9 26.82 28.46 -21.54
CA ALA A 9 25.69 28.40 -20.61
C ALA A 9 25.46 26.94 -20.19
N LEU A 10 25.97 26.59 -19.02
CA LEU A 10 25.64 25.32 -18.38
C LEU A 10 24.18 25.39 -17.90
N ALA A 11 23.27 24.93 -18.73
CA ALA A 11 21.87 24.73 -18.32
C ALA A 11 21.85 23.56 -17.33
N GLY A 12 21.88 23.91 -16.04
CA GLY A 12 21.68 22.92 -14.98
C GLY A 12 20.28 22.35 -15.11
N LEU A 13 20.17 21.09 -15.48
CA LEU A 13 18.94 20.33 -15.39
C LEU A 13 18.60 20.16 -13.91
N VAL A 14 17.75 21.04 -13.39
CA VAL A 14 17.13 20.86 -12.08
C VAL A 14 16.12 19.71 -12.25
N SER A 15 16.54 18.50 -11.91
CA SER A 15 15.59 17.40 -11.82
C SER A 15 14.68 17.64 -10.60
N LEU A 16 13.44 18.01 -10.85
CA LEU A 16 12.42 18.09 -9.82
C LEU A 16 12.15 16.67 -9.33
N PRO A 17 12.04 16.46 -7.99
CA PRO A 17 11.66 15.16 -7.47
C PRO A 17 10.29 14.79 -8.02
N ALA A 18 10.16 13.61 -8.62
CA ALA A 18 8.89 13.09 -9.05
C ALA A 18 7.99 12.87 -7.82
N LEU A 19 6.83 13.54 -7.77
CA LEU A 19 5.85 13.31 -6.74
C LEU A 19 5.32 11.87 -6.86
N ALA A 20 5.22 11.17 -5.74
CA ALA A 20 4.61 9.85 -5.71
C ALA A 20 3.16 9.94 -6.22
N GLN A 21 2.81 9.11 -7.18
CA GLN A 21 1.47 9.07 -7.75
C GLN A 21 0.44 8.54 -6.76
N VAL A 22 0.87 7.62 -5.89
CA VAL A 22 0.03 6.97 -4.89
C VAL A 22 0.42 7.44 -3.50
N SER A 23 -0.57 7.86 -2.73
CA SER A 23 -0.42 8.20 -1.32
C SER A 23 -1.12 7.17 -0.44
N VAL A 24 -0.51 6.89 0.71
CA VAL A 24 -1.02 5.96 1.72
C VAL A 24 -1.32 6.73 2.99
N SER A 25 -2.53 6.56 3.53
CA SER A 25 -2.96 7.19 4.78
C SER A 25 -3.37 6.13 5.79
N ASP A 26 -3.07 6.39 7.05
CA ASP A 26 -3.48 5.57 8.20
C ASP A 26 -3.20 4.07 8.04
N PRO A 27 -1.99 3.66 7.65
CA PRO A 27 -1.65 2.26 7.56
C PRO A 27 -1.54 1.66 8.96
N TRP A 28 -2.05 0.44 9.12
CA TRP A 28 -1.90 -0.29 10.37
C TRP A 28 -2.04 -1.80 10.15
N VAL A 29 -1.49 -2.55 11.07
CA VAL A 29 -1.56 -4.01 11.09
C VAL A 29 -2.17 -4.44 12.41
N ARG A 30 -3.06 -5.42 12.39
CA ARG A 30 -3.66 -5.92 13.61
C ARG A 30 -2.69 -6.79 14.38
N ALA A 31 -2.57 -6.58 15.68
CA ALA A 31 -1.77 -7.40 16.57
C ALA A 31 -2.22 -8.86 16.52
N THR A 32 -1.32 -9.77 16.82
CA THR A 32 -1.60 -11.21 16.85
C THR A 32 -1.32 -11.79 18.24
N VAL A 33 -1.95 -12.90 18.53
CA VAL A 33 -1.62 -13.70 19.70
C VAL A 33 -0.45 -14.65 19.38
N PRO A 34 0.25 -15.21 20.39
CA PRO A 34 1.32 -16.17 20.13
C PRO A 34 0.85 -17.31 19.24
N GLN A 35 1.69 -17.72 18.30
CA GLN A 35 1.46 -18.81 17.34
C GLN A 35 0.41 -18.54 16.27
N GLN A 36 -0.24 -17.38 16.27
CA GLN A 36 -1.10 -16.96 15.17
C GLN A 36 -0.27 -16.76 13.90
N LYS A 37 -0.72 -17.31 12.78
CA LYS A 37 0.03 -17.30 11.51
C LYS A 37 -0.54 -16.36 10.45
N VAL A 38 -1.65 -15.72 10.73
CA VAL A 38 -2.35 -14.83 9.78
C VAL A 38 -2.68 -13.50 10.46
N ALA A 39 -2.48 -12.40 9.75
CA ALA A 39 -2.87 -11.07 10.22
C ALA A 39 -3.42 -10.23 9.07
N GLY A 40 -4.22 -9.22 9.39
CA GLY A 40 -4.71 -8.24 8.42
C GLY A 40 -3.91 -6.95 8.47
N ALA A 41 -3.68 -6.36 7.30
CA ALA A 41 -3.13 -5.01 7.16
C ALA A 41 -4.17 -4.12 6.46
N PHE A 42 -4.28 -2.89 6.93
CA PHE A 42 -5.33 -1.96 6.54
C PHE A 42 -4.72 -0.59 6.27
N MET A 43 -5.31 0.13 5.34
CA MET A 43 -4.84 1.46 4.95
C MET A 43 -5.83 2.14 4.02
N GLN A 44 -5.64 3.42 3.81
CA GLN A 44 -6.34 4.17 2.78
C GLN A 44 -5.37 4.52 1.66
N LEU A 45 -5.76 4.26 0.43
CA LEU A 45 -4.96 4.54 -0.76
C LEU A 45 -5.64 5.59 -1.63
N ARG A 46 -4.85 6.47 -2.22
CA ARG A 46 -5.32 7.44 -3.22
C ARG A 46 -4.27 7.54 -4.32
N SER A 47 -4.71 7.35 -5.57
CA SER A 47 -3.87 7.52 -6.73
C SER A 47 -4.29 8.77 -7.51
N ALA A 48 -3.32 9.56 -7.96
CA ALA A 48 -3.59 10.75 -8.80
C ALA A 48 -4.14 10.35 -10.17
N LYS A 49 -3.69 9.22 -10.71
CA LYS A 49 -4.14 8.65 -11.98
C LYS A 49 -4.72 7.27 -11.75
N ALA A 50 -5.58 6.80 -12.68
CA ALA A 50 -6.10 5.45 -12.61
C ALA A 50 -4.95 4.44 -12.55
N ALA A 51 -5.00 3.56 -11.56
CA ALA A 51 -3.99 2.57 -11.29
C ALA A 51 -4.61 1.36 -10.59
N ARG A 52 -3.80 0.39 -10.23
CA ARG A 52 -4.24 -0.77 -9.45
C ARG A 52 -3.11 -1.26 -8.56
N LEU A 53 -3.48 -1.64 -7.36
CA LEU A 53 -2.58 -2.31 -6.43
C LEU A 53 -2.47 -3.77 -6.85
N VAL A 54 -1.27 -4.23 -7.15
CA VAL A 54 -1.05 -5.60 -7.64
C VAL A 54 -0.28 -6.48 -6.65
N GLY A 55 0.25 -5.92 -5.59
CA GLY A 55 0.94 -6.72 -4.59
C GLY A 55 1.41 -5.91 -3.40
N VAL A 56 1.65 -6.62 -2.32
CA VAL A 56 2.24 -6.09 -1.09
C VAL A 56 3.26 -7.10 -0.61
N LYS A 57 4.42 -6.63 -0.17
CA LYS A 57 5.48 -7.46 0.43
C LYS A 57 5.83 -6.96 1.81
N THR A 58 6.20 -7.88 2.67
CA THR A 58 6.68 -7.59 4.01
C THR A 58 7.64 -8.68 4.48
N PRO A 59 8.70 -8.33 5.24
CA PRO A 59 9.60 -9.34 5.79
C PRO A 59 8.99 -10.16 6.94
N VAL A 60 7.85 -9.72 7.51
CA VAL A 60 7.23 -10.42 8.67
C VAL A 60 6.31 -11.58 8.25
N ALA A 61 6.04 -11.74 6.97
CA ALA A 61 5.16 -12.80 6.46
C ALA A 61 5.79 -13.53 5.29
N GLY A 62 5.55 -14.83 5.20
CA GLY A 62 6.03 -15.63 4.08
C GLY A 62 5.23 -15.44 2.82
N ARG A 63 3.97 -15.01 2.93
CA ARG A 63 3.07 -14.80 1.80
C ARG A 63 2.09 -13.68 2.11
N VAL A 64 1.78 -12.87 1.12
CA VAL A 64 0.79 -11.79 1.22
C VAL A 64 -0.22 -11.92 0.09
N GLU A 65 -1.49 -11.77 0.40
CA GLU A 65 -2.58 -11.81 -0.57
C GLU A 65 -3.46 -10.58 -0.44
N LEU A 66 -4.02 -10.13 -1.56
CA LEU A 66 -5.08 -9.14 -1.60
C LEU A 66 -6.41 -9.87 -1.56
N HIS A 67 -7.31 -9.47 -0.68
CA HIS A 67 -8.60 -10.11 -0.49
C HIS A 67 -9.74 -9.13 -0.67
N GLN A 68 -10.88 -9.65 -1.07
CA GLN A 68 -12.14 -8.93 -1.17
C GLN A 68 -13.23 -9.71 -0.45
N MET A 69 -14.02 -9.00 0.35
CA MET A 69 -15.27 -9.55 0.85
C MET A 69 -16.33 -9.41 -0.24
N ALA A 70 -16.97 -10.50 -0.59
CA ALA A 70 -18.01 -10.55 -1.63
C ALA A 70 -19.22 -11.33 -1.15
N MET A 71 -20.41 -10.89 -1.56
CA MET A 71 -21.62 -11.64 -1.33
C MET A 71 -21.75 -12.79 -2.30
N GLU A 72 -21.93 -14.00 -1.78
CA GLU A 72 -22.30 -15.18 -2.54
C GLU A 72 -23.66 -15.65 -2.02
N GLY A 73 -24.73 -15.33 -2.74
CA GLY A 73 -26.06 -15.51 -2.24
C GLY A 73 -26.33 -14.61 -1.03
N GLN A 74 -26.61 -15.19 0.13
CA GLN A 74 -26.82 -14.48 1.40
C GLN A 74 -25.61 -14.57 2.34
N THR A 75 -24.49 -15.12 1.86
CA THR A 75 -23.28 -15.31 2.67
C THR A 75 -22.17 -14.40 2.18
N MET A 76 -21.52 -13.69 3.12
CA MET A 76 -20.29 -12.96 2.84
C MET A 76 -19.12 -13.93 2.81
N ARG A 77 -18.37 -13.92 1.73
CA ARG A 77 -17.16 -14.73 1.59
C ARG A 77 -15.95 -13.86 1.27
N MET A 78 -14.83 -14.21 1.84
CA MET A 78 -13.53 -13.63 1.55
C MET A 78 -12.87 -14.42 0.43
N ARG A 79 -12.36 -13.75 -0.57
CA ARG A 79 -11.62 -14.39 -1.66
C ARG A 79 -10.40 -13.57 -2.07
N ALA A 80 -9.36 -14.27 -2.50
CA ALA A 80 -8.18 -13.63 -3.04
C ALA A 80 -8.50 -12.99 -4.41
N VAL A 81 -7.93 -11.81 -4.65
CA VAL A 81 -8.02 -11.10 -5.92
C VAL A 81 -6.61 -10.77 -6.41
N GLU A 82 -6.44 -10.64 -7.73
CA GLU A 82 -5.14 -10.34 -8.33
C GLU A 82 -4.75 -8.86 -8.17
N SER A 83 -5.74 -7.99 -8.09
CA SER A 83 -5.50 -6.55 -7.97
C SER A 83 -6.68 -5.85 -7.34
N ILE A 84 -6.41 -4.64 -6.84
CA ILE A 84 -7.43 -3.72 -6.33
C ILE A 84 -7.37 -2.45 -7.17
N GLU A 85 -8.49 -2.07 -7.79
CA GLU A 85 -8.59 -0.87 -8.60
C GLU A 85 -8.44 0.40 -7.74
N LEU A 86 -7.65 1.33 -8.23
CA LEU A 86 -7.44 2.65 -7.64
C LEU A 86 -7.89 3.71 -8.66
N PRO A 87 -9.18 4.08 -8.67
CA PRO A 87 -9.67 5.10 -9.59
C PRO A 87 -9.00 6.45 -9.34
N ALA A 88 -8.77 7.22 -10.40
CA ALA A 88 -8.07 8.49 -10.32
C ALA A 88 -8.74 9.46 -9.32
N GLY A 89 -7.95 9.99 -8.38
CA GLY A 89 -8.40 10.98 -7.41
C GLY A 89 -9.37 10.49 -6.35
N GLN A 90 -9.63 9.17 -6.29
CA GLN A 90 -10.58 8.56 -5.36
C GLN A 90 -9.87 7.82 -4.24
N ALA A 91 -10.28 8.05 -3.00
CA ALA A 91 -9.79 7.28 -1.87
C ALA A 91 -10.36 5.86 -1.91
N VAL A 92 -9.49 4.86 -1.78
CA VAL A 92 -9.86 3.45 -1.64
C VAL A 92 -9.47 3.00 -0.25
N ASN A 93 -10.45 2.59 0.53
CA ASN A 93 -10.24 2.19 1.91
C ASN A 93 -10.08 0.68 2.01
N LEU A 94 -8.88 0.23 2.37
CA LEU A 94 -8.63 -1.18 2.65
C LEU A 94 -8.94 -1.43 4.12
N ALA A 95 -10.15 -1.95 4.38
CA ALA A 95 -10.68 -2.15 5.71
C ALA A 95 -11.45 -3.47 5.80
N SER A 96 -11.76 -3.88 7.01
CA SER A 96 -12.61 -5.04 7.25
C SER A 96 -13.98 -4.85 6.57
N GLY A 97 -14.47 -5.85 5.86
CA GLY A 97 -15.74 -5.79 5.14
C GLY A 97 -15.63 -5.38 3.68
N GLY A 98 -14.47 -4.92 3.22
CA GLY A 98 -14.21 -4.58 1.84
C GLY A 98 -12.95 -5.27 1.32
N TYR A 99 -12.10 -4.52 0.63
CA TYR A 99 -10.76 -4.99 0.29
C TYR A 99 -9.87 -4.94 1.52
N HIS A 100 -8.95 -5.88 1.61
CA HIS A 100 -7.92 -5.85 2.65
C HIS A 100 -6.70 -6.68 2.25
N VAL A 101 -5.61 -6.46 2.96
CA VAL A 101 -4.35 -7.16 2.76
C VAL A 101 -4.22 -8.23 3.83
N MET A 102 -3.98 -9.49 3.44
CA MET A 102 -3.80 -10.60 4.36
C MET A 102 -2.35 -11.06 4.35
N LEU A 103 -1.77 -11.09 5.53
CA LEU A 103 -0.41 -11.59 5.77
C LEU A 103 -0.50 -13.04 6.23
N PHE A 104 0.13 -13.94 5.50
CA PHE A 104 0.16 -15.38 5.81
C PHE A 104 1.57 -15.83 6.19
N ASP A 105 1.64 -16.93 6.87
CA ASP A 105 2.90 -17.53 7.29
C ASP A 105 3.76 -16.53 8.07
N LEU A 106 3.16 -15.92 9.10
CA LEU A 106 3.84 -14.95 9.94
C LEU A 106 5.09 -15.57 10.57
N GLN A 107 6.20 -14.85 10.49
CA GLN A 107 7.49 -15.30 11.01
C GLN A 107 7.59 -15.15 12.53
N ARG A 108 6.74 -14.30 13.11
CA ARG A 108 6.72 -14.00 14.53
C ARG A 108 5.37 -13.40 14.94
N GLN A 109 5.13 -13.33 16.24
CA GLN A 109 4.02 -12.57 16.79
C GLN A 109 4.18 -11.08 16.47
N LEU A 110 3.09 -10.43 16.08
CA LEU A 110 3.04 -8.98 15.89
C LEU A 110 2.46 -8.36 17.14
N LYS A 111 3.27 -7.58 17.84
CA LYS A 111 2.91 -6.95 19.11
C LYS A 111 2.57 -5.49 18.93
N GLU A 112 1.59 -5.01 19.69
CA GLU A 112 1.23 -3.60 19.74
C GLU A 112 2.46 -2.70 19.92
N GLY A 113 2.51 -1.61 19.15
CA GLY A 113 3.61 -0.66 19.18
C GLY A 113 4.76 -0.96 18.23
N GLU A 114 4.82 -2.16 17.64
CA GLU A 114 5.80 -2.47 16.61
C GLU A 114 5.45 -1.76 15.30
N GLN A 115 6.46 -1.58 14.44
CA GLN A 115 6.28 -1.06 13.08
C GLN A 115 6.54 -2.20 12.09
N VAL A 116 5.62 -2.38 11.16
CA VAL A 116 5.73 -3.39 10.12
C VAL A 116 6.00 -2.70 8.78
N PRO A 117 7.16 -2.97 8.15
CA PRO A 117 7.44 -2.41 6.83
C PRO A 117 6.63 -3.15 5.78
N LEU A 118 5.91 -2.38 4.96
CA LEU A 118 5.15 -2.90 3.82
C LEU A 118 5.67 -2.23 2.55
N THR A 119 5.81 -3.00 1.49
CA THR A 119 6.14 -2.46 0.16
C THR A 119 4.98 -2.76 -0.78
N LEU A 120 4.30 -1.71 -1.22
CA LEU A 120 3.19 -1.81 -2.15
C LEU A 120 3.70 -1.70 -3.59
N THR A 121 3.17 -2.51 -4.48
CA THR A 121 3.41 -2.40 -5.91
C THR A 121 2.13 -1.98 -6.61
N VAL A 122 2.20 -0.87 -7.32
CA VAL A 122 1.09 -0.27 -8.05
C VAL A 122 1.45 -0.18 -9.52
N VAL A 123 0.49 -0.47 -10.40
CA VAL A 123 0.66 -0.40 -11.85
C VAL A 123 -0.37 0.57 -12.42
N ASP A 124 0.08 1.55 -13.21
CA ASP A 124 -0.82 2.50 -13.86
C ASP A 124 -1.41 1.95 -15.17
N ALA A 125 -2.29 2.72 -15.82
CA ALA A 125 -2.94 2.31 -17.07
C ALA A 125 -1.95 2.13 -18.23
N ALA A 126 -0.77 2.75 -18.15
CA ALA A 126 0.31 2.58 -19.14
C ALA A 126 1.22 1.38 -18.84
N GLY A 127 0.96 0.65 -17.75
CA GLY A 127 1.77 -0.49 -17.34
C GLY A 127 3.02 -0.11 -16.54
N LYS A 128 3.15 1.16 -16.17
CA LYS A 128 4.28 1.62 -15.36
C LYS A 128 4.10 1.19 -13.91
N ARG A 129 5.15 0.60 -13.34
CA ARG A 129 5.18 0.15 -11.95
C ARG A 129 5.73 1.24 -11.04
N GLU A 130 5.11 1.39 -9.88
CA GLU A 130 5.58 2.22 -8.77
C GLU A 130 5.58 1.37 -7.52
N THR A 131 6.64 1.47 -6.71
CA THR A 131 6.68 0.85 -5.39
C THR A 131 6.58 1.93 -4.33
N VAL A 132 5.78 1.67 -3.30
CA VAL A 132 5.56 2.59 -2.19
C VAL A 132 5.93 1.87 -0.90
N ALA A 133 6.92 2.41 -0.18
CA ALA A 133 7.32 1.90 1.12
C ALA A 133 6.47 2.54 2.22
N VAL A 134 5.92 1.74 3.09
CA VAL A 134 5.04 2.15 4.17
C VAL A 134 5.50 1.51 5.48
N SER A 135 5.48 2.27 6.56
CA SER A 135 5.67 1.74 7.91
C SER A 135 4.31 1.72 8.61
N ALA A 136 3.80 0.54 8.89
CA ALA A 136 2.47 0.36 9.49
C ALA A 136 2.59 -0.01 10.97
N PRO A 137 2.06 0.82 11.88
CA PRO A 137 2.05 0.47 13.30
C PRO A 137 1.14 -0.71 13.57
N VAL A 138 1.57 -1.58 14.49
CA VAL A 138 0.73 -2.67 14.99
C VAL A 138 -0.21 -2.10 16.04
N ARG A 139 -1.52 -2.26 15.81
CA ARG A 139 -2.59 -1.81 16.70
C ARG A 139 -3.18 -2.97 17.48
N PRO A 140 -3.75 -2.71 18.68
CA PRO A 140 -4.35 -3.77 19.50
C PRO A 140 -5.43 -4.58 18.78
N LEU A 141 -5.67 -5.78 19.25
CA LEU A 141 -6.74 -6.66 18.74
C LEU A 141 -8.13 -5.98 18.76
N THR A 142 -8.33 -5.10 19.73
CA THR A 142 -9.59 -4.36 19.92
C THR A 142 -9.65 -3.04 19.13
N TYR A 143 -8.58 -2.69 18.41
CA TYR A 143 -8.54 -1.42 17.68
C TYR A 143 -9.58 -1.38 16.57
N THR A 144 -10.30 -0.27 16.48
CA THR A 144 -11.20 0.04 15.38
C THR A 144 -10.75 1.36 14.75
N ALA A 145 -10.48 1.33 13.45
CA ALA A 145 -10.08 2.53 12.73
C ALA A 145 -11.23 3.56 12.73
N PRO A 146 -10.92 4.88 12.79
CA PRO A 146 -11.94 5.91 12.64
C PRO A 146 -12.67 5.76 11.30
N ALA A 147 -13.97 6.06 11.30
CA ALA A 147 -14.76 6.07 10.07
C ALA A 147 -14.19 7.12 9.11
N VAL A 148 -14.01 6.74 7.84
CA VAL A 148 -13.58 7.65 6.79
C VAL A 148 -14.82 8.28 6.19
N HIS A 149 -14.88 9.60 6.21
CA HIS A 149 -15.97 10.39 5.63
C HIS A 149 -15.59 10.93 4.27
#